data_502fec01c9e031963c05520040e64b6f
#
_entry.id   502fec01c9e031963c05520040e64b6f
#
_cell.length_a   1.000
_cell.length_b   1.000
_cell.length_c   1.000
_cell.angle_alpha   90.00
_cell.angle_beta   90.00
_cell.angle_gamma   90.00
#
_symmetry.space_group_name_H-M   'P 1'
#
loop_
_entity.id
_entity.type
_entity.pdbx_description
1 polymer ?
#
loop_
_entity_poly.entity_id
_entity_poly.type
_entity_poly.pdbx_seq_one_letter_code
_entity_poly.pdbx_strand_id
1 'polypeptide(L)'
;FHRPDQLSGGQRQRVAIARALVNRPAVLLADEPTGNLDQRTGTEIIALFERLHHEGVTVILVTHDHSLAERTDRQIVIVDGKIARDTRSLRPRPDPSATSAAMTAEPAAPV
;
A
#
# COMPACT_ATOMS: atom_id res chain seq x y z
N PHE A 1 -26.11 -0.96 -12.75
CA PHE A 1 -25.17 -0.08 -13.45
C PHE A 1 -24.92 1.19 -12.67
N HIS A 2 -23.67 1.47 -12.39
CA HIS A 2 -23.28 2.66 -11.64
C HIS A 2 -22.56 3.64 -12.55
N ARG A 3 -22.92 4.91 -12.45
CA ARG A 3 -22.13 5.97 -13.07
C ARG A 3 -20.80 6.12 -12.33
N PRO A 4 -19.72 6.59 -12.99
CA PRO A 4 -18.44 6.77 -12.31
C PRO A 4 -18.53 7.65 -11.05
N ASP A 5 -19.37 8.69 -11.07
CA ASP A 5 -19.58 9.59 -9.93
C ASP A 5 -20.37 8.95 -8.77
N GLN A 6 -20.97 7.77 -9.00
CA GLN A 6 -21.73 7.03 -7.99
C GLN A 6 -20.95 5.86 -7.38
N LEU A 7 -19.70 5.66 -7.78
CA LEU A 7 -18.88 4.57 -7.26
C LEU A 7 -18.52 4.84 -5.79
N SER A 8 -18.51 3.78 -4.98
CA SER A 8 -18.00 3.84 -3.62
C SER A 8 -16.50 4.12 -3.62
N GLY A 9 -15.96 4.50 -2.46
CA GLY A 9 -14.51 4.68 -2.29
C GLY A 9 -13.72 3.44 -2.67
N GLY A 10 -14.20 2.25 -2.24
CA GLY A 10 -13.55 0.99 -2.57
C GLY A 10 -13.61 0.66 -4.05
N GLN A 11 -14.76 0.93 -4.69
CA GLN A 11 -14.90 0.72 -6.13
C GLN A 11 -13.98 1.65 -6.93
N ARG A 12 -13.87 2.91 -6.51
CA ARG A 12 -12.94 3.86 -7.13
C ARG A 12 -11.50 3.41 -6.99
N GLN A 13 -11.15 2.90 -5.83
CA GLN A 13 -9.79 2.39 -5.58
C GLN A 13 -9.51 1.18 -6.47
N ARG A 14 -10.44 0.25 -6.59
CA ARG A 14 -10.28 -0.91 -7.49
C ARG A 14 -10.13 -0.51 -8.94
N VAL A 15 -10.89 0.48 -9.40
CA VAL A 15 -10.76 1.01 -10.76
C VAL A 15 -9.39 1.63 -10.96
N ALA A 16 -8.90 2.41 -9.99
CA ALA A 16 -7.58 3.01 -10.06
C ALA A 16 -6.48 1.95 -10.14
N ILE A 17 -6.58 0.89 -9.34
CA ILE A 17 -5.63 -0.22 -9.36
C ILE A 17 -5.68 -0.93 -10.72
N ALA A 18 -6.87 -1.21 -11.23
CA ALA A 18 -7.03 -1.86 -12.53
C ALA A 18 -6.40 -1.05 -13.66
N ARG A 19 -6.58 0.28 -13.65
CA ARG A 19 -5.96 1.17 -14.62
C ARG A 19 -4.44 1.15 -14.53
N ALA A 20 -3.91 1.15 -13.32
CA ALA A 20 -2.47 1.09 -13.11
C ALA A 20 -1.89 -0.21 -13.66
N LEU A 21 -2.64 -1.32 -13.56
CA LEU A 21 -2.18 -2.65 -13.98
C LEU A 21 -2.28 -2.89 -15.49
N VAL A 22 -2.99 -2.05 -16.23
CA VAL A 22 -3.16 -2.24 -17.69
C VAL A 22 -1.82 -2.33 -18.41
N ASN A 23 -0.84 -1.55 -18.00
CA ASN A 23 0.49 -1.52 -18.60
C ASN A 23 1.46 -2.53 -17.98
N ARG A 24 0.99 -3.44 -17.15
CA ARG A 24 1.81 -4.46 -16.45
C ARG A 24 3.04 -3.85 -15.78
N PRO A 25 2.87 -2.94 -14.82
CA PRO A 25 3.98 -2.27 -14.20
C PRO A 25 4.79 -3.23 -13.34
N ALA A 26 6.10 -2.98 -13.22
CA ALA A 26 6.94 -3.69 -12.26
C ALA A 26 6.67 -3.21 -10.83
N VAL A 27 6.25 -1.97 -10.67
CA VAL A 27 6.03 -1.32 -9.37
C VAL A 27 4.66 -0.67 -9.35
N LEU A 28 3.90 -0.93 -8.30
CA LEU A 28 2.64 -0.27 -8.02
C LEU A 28 2.82 0.60 -6.77
N LEU A 29 2.58 1.91 -6.93
CA LEU A 29 2.65 2.86 -5.83
C LEU A 29 1.24 3.24 -5.37
N ALA A 30 0.96 3.05 -4.10
CA ALA A 30 -0.32 3.40 -3.50
C ALA A 30 -0.11 4.38 -2.35
N ASP A 31 -0.72 5.55 -2.45
CA ASP A 31 -0.62 6.61 -1.45
C ASP A 31 -1.89 6.63 -0.61
N GLU A 32 -1.77 6.32 0.68
CA GLU A 32 -2.88 6.23 1.63
C GLU A 32 -4.06 5.44 1.06
N PRO A 33 -3.85 4.20 0.63
CA PRO A 33 -4.83 3.48 -0.18
C PRO A 33 -6.14 3.18 0.55
N THR A 34 -6.16 3.24 1.88
CA THR A 34 -7.35 2.96 2.70
C THR A 34 -7.85 4.18 3.47
N GLY A 35 -7.31 5.37 3.20
CA GLY A 35 -7.54 6.55 4.01
C GLY A 35 -8.99 7.00 4.11
N ASN A 36 -9.79 6.78 3.07
CA ASN A 36 -11.20 7.20 3.01
C ASN A 36 -12.16 6.01 2.97
N LEU A 37 -11.68 4.81 3.32
CA LEU A 37 -12.48 3.60 3.25
C LEU A 37 -12.90 3.16 4.64
N ASP A 38 -14.09 2.54 4.73
CA ASP A 38 -14.46 1.83 5.94
C ASP A 38 -13.54 0.63 6.16
N GLN A 39 -13.54 0.09 7.38
CA GLN A 39 -12.60 -0.96 7.76
C GLN A 39 -12.73 -2.20 6.87
N ARG A 40 -13.94 -2.62 6.57
CA ARG A 40 -14.19 -3.80 5.73
C ARG A 40 -13.63 -3.61 4.32
N THR A 41 -13.97 -2.50 3.68
CA THR A 41 -13.51 -2.19 2.33
C THR A 41 -12.00 -2.00 2.30
N GLY A 42 -11.44 -1.33 3.31
CA GLY A 42 -9.99 -1.17 3.43
C GLY A 42 -9.28 -2.51 3.51
N THR A 43 -9.81 -3.45 4.30
CA THR A 43 -9.24 -4.80 4.40
C THR A 43 -9.26 -5.52 3.04
N GLU A 44 -10.33 -5.37 2.27
CA GLU A 44 -10.43 -5.96 0.94
C GLU A 44 -9.39 -5.39 -0.03
N ILE A 45 -9.16 -4.08 0.03
CA ILE A 45 -8.15 -3.42 -0.80
C ILE A 45 -6.75 -3.90 -0.44
N ILE A 46 -6.45 -4.02 0.84
CA ILE A 46 -5.14 -4.53 1.27
C ILE A 46 -4.94 -5.98 0.84
N ALA A 47 -5.97 -6.80 0.93
CA ALA A 47 -5.91 -8.19 0.43
C ALA A 47 -5.60 -8.23 -1.07
N LEU A 48 -6.14 -7.28 -1.83
CA LEU A 48 -5.83 -7.17 -3.26
C LEU A 48 -4.36 -6.84 -3.48
N PHE A 49 -3.79 -5.90 -2.74
CA PHE A 49 -2.36 -5.58 -2.83
C PHE A 49 -1.49 -6.77 -2.46
N GLU A 50 -1.84 -7.52 -1.43
CA GLU A 50 -1.10 -8.72 -1.04
C GLU A 50 -1.12 -9.77 -2.15
N ARG A 51 -2.27 -9.95 -2.80
CA ARG A 51 -2.39 -10.86 -3.92
C ARG A 51 -1.49 -10.45 -5.09
N LEU A 52 -1.48 -9.16 -5.43
CA LEU A 52 -0.63 -8.65 -6.49
C LEU A 52 0.85 -8.86 -6.16
N HIS A 53 1.22 -8.66 -4.90
CA HIS A 53 2.57 -8.93 -4.45
C HIS A 53 2.96 -10.39 -4.63
N HIS A 54 2.06 -11.31 -4.28
CA HIS A 54 2.27 -12.74 -4.49
C HIS A 54 2.40 -13.09 -5.98
N GLU A 55 1.79 -12.31 -6.86
CA GLU A 55 1.87 -12.50 -8.31
C GLU A 55 3.13 -11.85 -8.92
N GLY A 56 4.00 -11.27 -8.11
CA GLY A 56 5.27 -10.74 -8.56
C GLY A 56 5.33 -9.24 -8.74
N VAL A 57 4.26 -8.51 -8.41
CA VAL A 57 4.26 -7.04 -8.48
C VAL A 57 4.93 -6.47 -7.23
N THR A 58 5.88 -5.55 -7.40
CA THR A 58 6.43 -4.80 -6.29
C THR A 58 5.41 -3.74 -5.88
N VAL A 59 4.98 -3.76 -4.63
CA VAL A 59 3.97 -2.84 -4.11
C VAL A 59 4.62 -1.92 -3.07
N ILE A 60 4.47 -0.61 -3.28
CA ILE A 60 4.93 0.41 -2.34
C ILE A 60 3.70 1.12 -1.80
N LEU A 61 3.52 1.07 -0.49
CA LEU A 61 2.42 1.74 0.20
C LEU A 61 2.96 2.93 0.97
N VAL A 62 2.38 4.11 0.74
CA VAL A 62 2.68 5.29 1.54
C VAL A 62 1.52 5.47 2.52
N THR A 63 1.79 5.40 3.81
CA THR A 63 0.73 5.40 4.81
C THR A 63 1.20 5.94 6.16
N HIS A 64 0.27 6.51 6.92
CA HIS A 64 0.44 6.83 8.34
C HIS A 64 -0.12 5.73 9.24
N ASP A 65 -0.69 4.68 8.67
CA ASP A 65 -1.28 3.58 9.42
C ASP A 65 -0.21 2.52 9.73
N HIS A 66 0.21 2.46 10.99
CA HIS A 66 1.24 1.53 11.44
C HIS A 66 0.80 0.06 11.30
N SER A 67 -0.48 -0.23 11.49
CA SER A 67 -0.98 -1.60 11.36
C SER A 67 -0.86 -2.09 9.91
N LEU A 68 -1.07 -1.19 8.95
CA LEU A 68 -0.89 -1.49 7.54
C LEU A 68 0.59 -1.69 7.22
N ALA A 69 1.46 -0.83 7.75
CA ALA A 69 2.90 -0.93 7.54
C ALA A 69 3.45 -2.27 8.04
N GLU A 70 2.94 -2.77 9.17
CA GLU A 70 3.38 -4.05 9.74
C GLU A 70 3.08 -5.26 8.85
N ARG A 71 2.17 -5.12 7.89
CA ARG A 71 1.83 -6.20 6.95
C ARG A 71 2.78 -6.29 5.77
N THR A 72 3.75 -5.40 5.67
CA THR A 72 4.70 -5.37 4.55
C THR A 72 6.03 -6.02 4.93
N ASP A 73 6.82 -6.39 3.92
CA ASP A 73 8.14 -7.00 4.11
C ASP A 73 9.16 -6.02 4.66
N ARG A 74 9.00 -4.75 4.31
CA ARG A 74 9.97 -3.72 4.64
C ARG A 74 9.24 -2.45 4.99
N GLN A 75 9.71 -1.79 6.04
CA GLN A 75 9.15 -0.52 6.49
C GLN A 75 10.24 0.54 6.46
N ILE A 76 9.93 1.67 5.83
CA ILE A 76 10.82 2.82 5.79
C ILE A 76 10.08 3.97 6.45
N VAL A 77 10.62 4.45 7.56
CA VAL A 77 10.04 5.58 8.30
C VAL A 77 10.79 6.84 7.90
N ILE A 78 10.04 7.85 7.46
CA ILE A 78 10.58 9.13 7.02
C ILE A 78 10.12 10.21 8.00
N VAL A 79 11.09 10.97 8.52
CA VAL A 79 10.84 12.10 9.41
C VAL A 79 11.62 13.29 8.88
N ASP A 80 10.95 14.41 8.69
CA ASP A 80 11.56 15.65 8.18
C ASP A 80 12.35 15.45 6.89
N GLY A 81 11.80 14.63 5.98
CA GLY A 81 12.42 14.37 4.69
C GLY A 81 13.61 13.43 4.72
N LYS A 82 13.93 12.83 5.87
CA LYS A 82 15.05 11.91 6.03
C LYS A 82 14.58 10.55 6.50
N ILE A 83 15.30 9.52 6.09
CA ILE A 83 15.02 8.15 6.55
C ILE A 83 15.45 8.05 8.01
N ALA A 84 14.46 7.83 8.89
CA ALA A 84 14.70 7.64 10.32
C ALA A 84 14.91 6.16 10.67
N ARG A 85 14.27 5.26 9.93
CA ARG A 85 14.36 3.82 10.18
C ARG A 85 14.07 3.05 8.90
N ASP A 86 14.76 1.96 8.72
CA ASP A 86 14.56 1.02 7.61
C ASP A 86 14.64 -0.39 8.19
N THR A 87 13.51 -1.09 8.25
CA THR A 87 13.40 -2.36 8.94
C THR A 87 12.76 -3.39 8.02
N ARG A 88 13.38 -4.56 7.90
CA ARG A 88 12.78 -5.70 7.19
C ARG A 88 12.01 -6.58 8.17
N SER A 89 10.87 -7.06 7.70
CA SER A 89 10.10 -8.06 8.42
C SER A 89 10.84 -9.39 8.44
N LEU A 90 10.66 -10.17 9.52
CA LEU A 90 11.16 -11.55 9.59
C LEU A 90 10.23 -12.54 8.88
N ARG A 91 9.12 -12.09 8.33
CA ARG A 91 8.18 -12.96 7.62
C ARG A 91 8.83 -13.51 6.35
N PRO A 92 8.61 -14.80 6.03
CA PRO A 92 9.13 -15.38 4.79
C PRO A 92 8.56 -14.63 3.58
N ARG A 93 9.38 -14.44 2.56
CA ARG A 93 8.94 -13.84 1.31
C ARG A 93 8.24 -14.90 0.46
N PRO A 94 7.09 -14.56 -0.14
CA PRO A 94 6.42 -15.48 -1.06
C PRO A 94 7.19 -15.67 -2.36
N ASP A 95 7.91 -14.64 -2.82
CA ASP A 95 8.68 -14.66 -4.07
C ASP A 95 9.90 -13.77 -3.92
N PRO A 96 11.13 -14.29 -4.13
CA PRO A 96 12.33 -13.49 -3.97
C PRO A 96 12.47 -12.36 -5.00
N SER A 97 11.72 -12.41 -6.10
CA SER A 97 11.74 -11.35 -7.11
C SER A 97 10.75 -10.23 -6.81
N ALA A 98 9.84 -10.41 -5.84
CA ALA A 98 8.83 -9.44 -5.49
C ALA A 98 9.13 -8.85 -4.11
N THR A 99 8.86 -7.55 -3.96
CA THR A 99 9.06 -6.84 -2.69
C THR A 99 7.84 -5.98 -2.40
N SER A 100 7.32 -6.11 -1.18
CA SER A 100 6.33 -5.19 -0.65
C SER A 100 7.02 -4.27 0.35
N ALA A 101 6.81 -2.98 0.21
CA ALA A 101 7.41 -2.00 1.09
C ALA A 101 6.38 -0.95 1.49
N ALA A 102 6.40 -0.55 2.74
CA ALA A 102 5.62 0.57 3.24
C ALA A 102 6.55 1.72 3.58
N MET A 103 6.19 2.91 3.12
CA MET A 103 6.85 4.14 3.50
C MET A 103 5.91 4.91 4.42
N THR A 104 6.35 5.14 5.64
CA THR A 104 5.57 5.83 6.65
C THR A 104 6.19 7.18 6.95
N ALA A 105 5.40 8.24 6.81
CA ALA A 105 5.83 9.57 7.19
C ALA A 105 5.24 9.90 8.56
N GLU A 106 6.10 10.24 9.50
CA GLU A 106 5.68 10.64 10.83
C GLU A 106 5.88 12.16 10.99
N PRO A 107 4.94 12.85 11.66
CA PRO A 107 5.14 14.25 11.94
C PRO A 107 6.36 14.45 12.86
N ALA A 108 7.04 15.58 12.71
CA ALA A 108 8.11 15.92 13.61
C ALA A 108 7.59 15.90 15.06
N ALA A 109 8.42 15.40 15.98
CA ALA A 109 8.03 15.37 17.37
C ALA A 109 7.74 16.80 17.85
N PRO A 110 6.65 17.02 18.60
CA PRO A 110 6.38 18.34 19.15
C PRO A 110 7.50 18.75 20.08
N VAL A 111 7.85 19.99 19.99
CA VAL A 111 8.92 20.57 20.80
C VAL A 111 8.37 20.97 22.15
#